data_8f5a9eeac8566f841555f20f6362f55a
#
_entry.id   8f5a9eeac8566f841555f20f6362f55a
#
_cell.length_a   1.000
_cell.length_b   1.000
_cell.length_c   1.000
_cell.angle_alpha   90.00
_cell.angle_beta   90.00
_cell.angle_gamma   90.00
#
_symmetry.space_group_name_H-M   'P 1'
#
loop_
_entity.id
_entity.type
_entity.pdbx_description
1 polymer ?
#
loop_
_entity_poly.entity_id
_entity_poly.type
_entity_poly.pdbx_seq_one_letter_code
_entity_poly.pdbx_strand_id
1 'polypeptide(L)'
;KRQSELCLPKTKLNPSKSIFCPYHGWTFDSFGKLKTLPLKDDFEIKIELGDYFLEEVNSLVNGPLLWINLSKKPISIDDQIELVARECTNEWQKNYSVFSEFSNTLNCNWKIAHDNTLDDYHVAVAHKDTLHKEQGPIKNYKYFFSEFCNVLVTPLSSEDNLYTFGLLPWTHLIIWPCKGILLISYLPENINHCTLEIKLASASLSTKDLEIWKRSILNSVSYTHLTLPTNC
;
A
#
# COMPACT_ATOMS: atom_id res chain seq x y z
N LYS A 1 20.30 -5.20 -10.15
CA LYS A 1 21.20 -4.04 -10.39
C LYS A 1 20.81 -3.40 -11.71
N ARG A 2 20.91 -2.08 -11.85
CA ARG A 2 20.50 -1.28 -13.02
C ARG A 2 19.01 -1.38 -13.40
N GLN A 3 18.14 -1.67 -12.40
CA GLN A 3 16.67 -1.57 -12.51
C GLN A 3 16.04 -2.42 -13.64
N SER A 4 16.69 -3.51 -14.04
CA SER A 4 16.08 -4.45 -14.97
C SER A 4 14.97 -5.22 -14.26
N GLU A 5 13.80 -5.25 -14.88
CA GLU A 5 12.68 -6.06 -14.41
C GLU A 5 13.03 -7.54 -14.55
N LEU A 6 12.99 -8.28 -13.45
CA LEU A 6 13.34 -9.71 -13.40
C LEU A 6 12.12 -10.60 -13.58
N CYS A 7 10.94 -10.11 -13.27
CA CYS A 7 9.69 -10.85 -13.32
C CYS A 7 8.62 -9.98 -13.97
N LEU A 8 8.02 -10.45 -15.05
CA LEU A 8 6.89 -9.78 -15.65
C LEU A 8 5.64 -9.94 -14.76
N PRO A 9 4.77 -8.92 -14.68
CA PRO A 9 3.46 -9.05 -14.06
C PRO A 9 2.75 -10.28 -14.64
N LYS A 10 2.21 -11.16 -13.78
CA LYS A 10 1.56 -12.45 -14.13
C LYS A 10 2.50 -13.65 -14.37
N THR A 11 3.81 -13.50 -14.25
CA THR A 11 4.69 -14.67 -14.28
C THR A 11 4.65 -15.34 -12.90
N LYS A 12 4.02 -16.51 -12.79
CA LYS A 12 4.17 -17.34 -11.58
C LYS A 12 5.62 -17.82 -11.56
N LEU A 13 6.42 -17.26 -10.64
CA LEU A 13 7.75 -17.80 -10.36
C LEU A 13 7.56 -19.21 -9.83
N ASN A 14 8.08 -20.19 -10.57
CA ASN A 14 8.22 -21.52 -10.03
C ASN A 14 9.42 -21.50 -9.07
N PRO A 15 9.26 -21.87 -7.79
CA PRO A 15 10.35 -21.88 -6.81
C PRO A 15 11.59 -22.70 -7.24
N SER A 16 11.42 -23.61 -8.19
CA SER A 16 12.50 -24.39 -8.78
C SER A 16 13.19 -23.73 -9.97
N LYS A 17 12.75 -22.55 -10.41
CA LYS A 17 13.34 -21.85 -11.56
C LYS A 17 14.32 -20.79 -11.12
N SER A 18 15.39 -20.67 -11.90
CA SER A 18 16.39 -19.63 -11.76
C SER A 18 15.83 -18.25 -12.08
N ILE A 19 16.35 -17.23 -11.41
CA ILE A 19 16.07 -15.80 -11.67
C ILE A 19 17.07 -15.33 -12.72
N PHE A 20 16.58 -14.98 -13.90
CA PHE A 20 17.40 -14.52 -15.03
C PHE A 20 17.33 -13.00 -15.17
N CYS A 21 18.49 -12.35 -15.21
CA CYS A 21 18.57 -10.91 -15.49
C CYS A 21 18.70 -10.66 -16.99
N PRO A 22 17.72 -10.05 -17.64
CA PRO A 22 17.75 -9.88 -19.11
C PRO A 22 18.79 -8.86 -19.58
N TYR A 23 19.39 -8.09 -18.67
CA TYR A 23 20.34 -7.05 -19.05
C TYR A 23 21.73 -7.61 -19.43
N HIS A 24 22.28 -8.53 -18.60
CA HIS A 24 23.59 -9.14 -18.87
C HIS A 24 23.57 -10.68 -18.84
N GLY A 25 22.39 -11.31 -18.76
CA GLY A 25 22.27 -12.75 -18.75
C GLY A 25 22.69 -13.45 -17.45
N TRP A 26 22.91 -12.71 -16.36
CA TRP A 26 23.23 -13.30 -15.08
C TRP A 26 22.06 -14.10 -14.55
N THR A 27 22.32 -15.32 -14.07
CA THR A 27 21.30 -16.21 -13.58
C THR A 27 21.56 -16.56 -12.12
N PHE A 28 20.54 -16.41 -11.29
CA PHE A 28 20.59 -16.75 -9.86
C PHE A 28 19.63 -17.88 -9.56
N ASP A 29 19.91 -18.65 -8.51
CA ASP A 29 18.97 -19.64 -8.00
C ASP A 29 17.84 -18.98 -7.17
N SER A 30 16.92 -19.80 -6.65
CA SER A 30 15.81 -19.35 -5.83
C SER A 30 16.22 -18.71 -4.49
N PHE A 31 17.46 -18.93 -4.07
CA PHE A 31 18.04 -18.34 -2.86
C PHE A 31 18.87 -17.08 -3.16
N GLY A 32 18.87 -16.63 -4.42
CA GLY A 32 19.60 -15.44 -4.84
C GLY A 32 21.09 -15.66 -5.09
N LYS A 33 21.61 -16.89 -5.05
CA LYS A 33 23.01 -17.20 -5.33
C LYS A 33 23.27 -17.22 -6.83
N LEU A 34 24.37 -16.55 -7.28
CA LEU A 34 24.76 -16.55 -8.69
C LEU A 34 25.13 -17.95 -9.17
N LYS A 35 24.49 -18.41 -10.24
CA LYS A 35 24.70 -19.73 -10.85
C LYS A 35 25.48 -19.66 -12.15
N THR A 36 25.11 -18.70 -13.01
CA THR A 36 25.76 -18.54 -14.30
C THR A 36 26.01 -17.08 -14.62
N LEU A 37 27.13 -16.86 -15.27
CA LEU A 37 27.63 -15.56 -15.70
C LEU A 37 28.17 -15.73 -17.14
N PRO A 38 27.52 -15.14 -18.15
CA PRO A 38 28.06 -15.17 -19.52
C PRO A 38 29.42 -14.48 -19.61
N LEU A 39 30.27 -14.99 -20.49
CA LEU A 39 31.62 -14.45 -20.73
C LEU A 39 32.45 -14.31 -19.45
N LYS A 40 32.34 -15.29 -18.55
CA LYS A 40 33.00 -15.29 -17.24
C LYS A 40 34.51 -15.10 -17.36
N ASP A 41 35.11 -15.72 -18.37
CA ASP A 41 36.55 -15.73 -18.59
C ASP A 41 37.11 -14.42 -19.18
N ASP A 42 36.22 -13.53 -19.65
CA ASP A 42 36.58 -12.22 -20.17
C ASP A 42 36.74 -11.15 -19.07
N PHE A 43 36.46 -11.51 -17.82
CA PHE A 43 36.65 -10.59 -16.69
C PHE A 43 38.12 -10.58 -16.26
N GLU A 44 38.69 -9.40 -16.06
CA GLU A 44 40.08 -9.24 -15.57
C GLU A 44 40.30 -9.85 -14.17
N ILE A 45 39.22 -9.97 -13.39
CA ILE A 45 39.26 -10.57 -12.06
C ILE A 45 38.57 -11.95 -12.08
N LYS A 46 39.18 -12.89 -11.33
CA LYS A 46 38.54 -14.20 -11.15
C LYS A 46 37.24 -14.08 -10.37
N ILE A 47 36.12 -14.42 -11.01
CA ILE A 47 34.81 -14.41 -10.39
C ILE A 47 34.44 -15.79 -9.89
N GLU A 48 34.34 -15.93 -8.58
CA GLU A 48 33.76 -17.14 -7.97
C GLU A 48 32.26 -16.93 -7.81
N LEU A 49 31.46 -17.74 -8.53
CA LEU A 49 30.00 -17.59 -8.58
C LEU A 49 29.36 -17.66 -7.19
N GLY A 50 29.96 -18.43 -6.29
CA GLY A 50 29.49 -18.59 -4.92
C GLY A 50 29.53 -17.38 -4.04
N ASP A 51 30.33 -16.34 -4.42
CA ASP A 51 30.55 -15.13 -3.62
C ASP A 51 29.55 -14.01 -3.97
N TYR A 52 28.72 -14.21 -4.99
CA TYR A 52 27.77 -13.21 -5.47
C TYR A 52 26.34 -13.65 -5.21
N PHE A 53 25.62 -12.78 -4.49
CA PHE A 53 24.22 -12.97 -4.15
C PHE A 53 23.37 -11.76 -4.52
N LEU A 54 22.10 -11.97 -4.71
CA LEU A 54 21.10 -10.91 -4.61
C LEU A 54 21.05 -10.46 -3.15
N GLU A 55 20.83 -9.19 -2.93
CA GLU A 55 20.66 -8.64 -1.57
C GLU A 55 19.37 -9.19 -0.96
N GLU A 56 19.47 -9.69 0.26
CA GLU A 56 18.32 -10.18 1.02
C GLU A 56 17.52 -8.99 1.57
N VAL A 57 16.22 -9.07 1.49
CA VAL A 57 15.30 -8.04 1.94
C VAL A 57 14.37 -8.65 2.98
N ASN A 58 14.24 -7.98 4.14
CA ASN A 58 13.27 -8.38 5.16
C ASN A 58 11.86 -8.31 4.56
N SER A 59 11.15 -9.43 4.57
CA SER A 59 9.78 -9.51 4.06
C SER A 59 8.91 -10.38 4.95
N LEU A 60 7.66 -10.00 5.10
CA LEU A 60 6.67 -10.72 5.90
C LEU A 60 5.29 -10.58 5.26
N VAL A 61 4.55 -11.67 5.17
CA VAL A 61 3.11 -11.63 4.88
C VAL A 61 2.38 -11.58 6.22
N ASN A 62 1.63 -10.49 6.44
CA ASN A 62 0.77 -10.36 7.61
C ASN A 62 -0.55 -9.72 7.18
N GLY A 63 -1.65 -10.41 7.44
CA GLY A 63 -2.95 -10.09 6.87
C GLY A 63 -2.95 -10.16 5.35
N PRO A 64 -3.65 -9.29 4.64
CA PRO A 64 -3.72 -9.27 3.19
C PRO A 64 -2.52 -8.60 2.52
N LEU A 65 -1.50 -8.18 3.27
CA LEU A 65 -0.37 -7.38 2.78
C LEU A 65 0.96 -8.13 2.84
N LEU A 66 1.80 -7.88 1.84
CA LEU A 66 3.23 -8.21 1.86
C LEU A 66 3.99 -6.96 2.34
N TRP A 67 4.67 -7.10 3.46
CA TRP A 67 5.50 -6.07 4.05
C TRP A 67 6.96 -6.25 3.64
N ILE A 68 7.63 -5.17 3.29
CA ILE A 68 9.03 -5.17 2.88
C ILE A 68 9.75 -4.08 3.66
N ASN A 69 10.95 -4.40 4.19
CA ASN A 69 11.77 -3.43 4.90
C ASN A 69 13.24 -3.59 4.51
N LEU A 70 13.85 -2.51 4.03
CA LEU A 70 15.25 -2.46 3.60
C LEU A 70 16.20 -2.19 4.76
N SER A 71 15.72 -1.92 5.97
CA SER A 71 16.55 -1.71 7.14
C SER A 71 17.13 -3.03 7.64
N LYS A 72 18.38 -2.97 8.13
CA LYS A 72 19.01 -4.11 8.83
C LYS A 72 18.36 -4.37 10.20
N LYS A 73 17.65 -3.40 10.75
CA LYS A 73 16.90 -3.49 12.01
C LYS A 73 15.49 -2.97 11.78
N PRO A 74 14.61 -3.76 11.17
CA PRO A 74 13.24 -3.36 10.92
C PRO A 74 12.46 -3.22 12.25
N ILE A 75 11.53 -2.26 12.29
CA ILE A 75 10.52 -2.21 13.35
C ILE A 75 9.64 -3.44 13.19
N SER A 76 9.25 -4.04 14.32
CA SER A 76 8.30 -5.17 14.31
C SER A 76 7.03 -4.79 13.56
N ILE A 77 6.55 -5.67 12.70
CA ILE A 77 5.28 -5.43 12.00
C ILE A 77 4.11 -5.47 12.97
N ASP A 78 4.17 -6.30 13.99
CA ASP A 78 3.11 -6.42 15.00
C ASP A 78 2.95 -5.10 15.76
N ASP A 79 4.05 -4.39 16.05
CA ASP A 79 3.99 -3.05 16.66
C ASP A 79 3.40 -2.02 15.70
N GLN A 80 3.71 -2.11 14.41
CA GLN A 80 3.19 -1.18 13.40
C GLN A 80 1.70 -1.36 13.09
N ILE A 81 1.15 -2.56 13.28
CA ILE A 81 -0.25 -2.88 12.99
C ILE A 81 -1.07 -3.23 14.26
N GLU A 82 -0.55 -2.89 15.44
CA GLU A 82 -1.21 -3.19 16.71
C GLU A 82 -2.69 -2.80 16.72
N LEU A 83 -3.00 -1.57 16.27
CA LEU A 83 -4.38 -1.09 16.23
C LEU A 83 -5.22 -1.83 15.18
N VAL A 84 -4.64 -2.23 14.05
CA VAL A 84 -5.34 -3.01 13.02
C VAL A 84 -5.73 -4.38 13.57
N ALA A 85 -4.79 -5.05 14.23
CA ALA A 85 -5.02 -6.35 14.87
C ALA A 85 -6.07 -6.27 15.99
N ARG A 86 -6.08 -5.18 16.76
CA ARG A 86 -7.03 -4.96 17.85
C ARG A 86 -8.45 -4.65 17.38
N GLU A 87 -8.58 -3.72 16.43
CA GLU A 87 -9.89 -3.18 16.03
C GLU A 87 -10.56 -3.99 14.89
N CYS A 88 -9.77 -4.67 14.06
CA CYS A 88 -10.24 -5.29 12.83
C CYS A 88 -9.75 -6.73 12.63
N THR A 89 -9.58 -7.52 13.70
CA THR A 89 -9.03 -8.88 13.64
C THR A 89 -9.68 -9.75 12.56
N ASN A 90 -11.00 -9.80 12.51
CA ASN A 90 -11.75 -10.63 11.56
C ASN A 90 -11.56 -10.16 10.11
N GLU A 91 -11.56 -8.86 9.89
CA GLU A 91 -11.36 -8.28 8.56
C GLU A 91 -9.90 -8.49 8.11
N TRP A 92 -8.93 -8.34 9.03
CA TRP A 92 -7.51 -8.50 8.73
C TRP A 92 -7.13 -9.91 8.27
N GLN A 93 -7.88 -10.93 8.66
CA GLN A 93 -7.62 -12.33 8.32
C GLN A 93 -8.29 -12.79 7.02
N LYS A 94 -9.12 -11.95 6.38
CA LYS A 94 -9.77 -12.32 5.12
C LYS A 94 -8.81 -12.36 3.93
N ASN A 95 -9.12 -13.20 2.97
CA ASN A 95 -8.44 -13.20 1.67
C ASN A 95 -9.06 -12.15 0.77
N TYR A 96 -8.30 -11.15 0.41
CA TYR A 96 -8.72 -10.07 -0.47
C TYR A 96 -8.15 -10.26 -1.88
N SER A 97 -8.95 -9.86 -2.87
CA SER A 97 -8.49 -9.75 -4.26
C SER A 97 -8.56 -8.30 -4.70
N VAL A 98 -7.45 -7.79 -5.23
CA VAL A 98 -7.41 -6.44 -5.82
C VAL A 98 -8.23 -6.45 -7.10
N PHE A 99 -9.17 -5.54 -7.22
CA PHE A 99 -10.05 -5.40 -8.39
C PHE A 99 -9.89 -4.06 -9.10
N SER A 100 -9.29 -3.07 -8.45
CA SER A 100 -9.03 -1.77 -9.08
C SER A 100 -7.79 -1.13 -8.48
N GLU A 101 -7.01 -0.52 -9.36
CA GLU A 101 -5.86 0.31 -9.01
C GLU A 101 -5.99 1.66 -9.72
N PHE A 102 -5.53 2.70 -9.04
CA PHE A 102 -5.50 4.06 -9.56
C PHE A 102 -4.19 4.73 -9.14
N SER A 103 -3.62 5.52 -10.03
CA SER A 103 -2.42 6.31 -9.72
C SER A 103 -2.52 7.69 -10.37
N ASN A 104 -2.10 8.72 -9.64
CA ASN A 104 -2.07 10.10 -10.11
C ASN A 104 -0.96 10.90 -9.42
N THR A 105 -0.38 11.88 -10.11
CA THR A 105 0.58 12.80 -9.51
C THR A 105 -0.16 13.97 -8.87
N LEU A 106 0.19 14.29 -7.62
CA LEU A 106 -0.30 15.45 -6.87
C LEU A 106 0.77 16.53 -6.83
N ASN A 107 0.37 17.78 -7.05
CA ASN A 107 1.25 18.96 -7.00
C ASN A 107 1.39 19.48 -5.56
N CYS A 108 1.72 18.60 -4.63
CA CYS A 108 1.96 18.96 -3.23
C CYS A 108 2.95 18.01 -2.58
N ASN A 109 3.47 18.42 -1.42
CA ASN A 109 4.28 17.53 -0.61
C ASN A 109 3.43 16.36 -0.08
N TRP A 110 4.00 15.15 -0.08
CA TRP A 110 3.30 13.95 0.37
C TRP A 110 2.76 14.05 1.80
N LYS A 111 3.42 14.81 2.70
CA LYS A 111 2.96 15.00 4.08
C LYS A 111 1.65 15.76 4.13
N ILE A 112 1.50 16.80 3.30
CA ILE A 112 0.26 17.58 3.21
C ILE A 112 -0.89 16.70 2.70
N ALA A 113 -0.62 15.91 1.66
CA ALA A 113 -1.61 14.99 1.11
C ALA A 113 -1.99 13.89 2.12
N HIS A 114 -1.01 13.36 2.85
CA HIS A 114 -1.22 12.36 3.89
C HIS A 114 -2.03 12.94 5.06
N ASP A 115 -1.67 14.12 5.55
CA ASP A 115 -2.36 14.76 6.68
C ASP A 115 -3.81 15.08 6.34
N ASN A 116 -4.11 15.44 5.08
CA ASN A 116 -5.47 15.69 4.63
C ASN A 116 -6.40 14.45 4.75
N THR A 117 -5.85 13.23 4.65
CA THR A 117 -6.62 12.01 4.86
C THR A 117 -6.93 11.73 6.34
N LEU A 118 -6.15 12.32 7.24
CA LEU A 118 -6.37 12.25 8.70
C LEU A 118 -7.22 13.41 9.23
N ASP A 119 -7.42 14.45 8.43
CA ASP A 119 -8.26 15.57 8.80
C ASP A 119 -9.73 15.27 8.50
N ASP A 120 -10.52 15.03 9.53
CA ASP A 120 -11.96 14.79 9.39
C ASP A 120 -12.78 16.07 9.50
N TYR A 121 -12.19 17.16 9.97
CA TYR A 121 -12.90 18.40 10.18
C TYR A 121 -13.52 18.92 8.88
N HIS A 122 -12.83 18.74 7.75
CA HIS A 122 -13.32 19.16 6.44
C HIS A 122 -14.48 18.31 5.90
N VAL A 123 -14.66 17.08 6.39
CA VAL A 123 -15.66 16.12 5.87
C VAL A 123 -17.08 16.69 5.93
N ALA A 124 -17.41 17.39 7.00
CA ALA A 124 -18.74 17.98 7.18
C ALA A 124 -19.04 19.12 6.20
N VAL A 125 -18.03 19.76 5.64
CA VAL A 125 -18.13 20.90 4.73
C VAL A 125 -17.82 20.49 3.29
N ALA A 126 -16.64 19.93 3.05
CA ALA A 126 -16.18 19.58 1.71
C ALA A 126 -16.88 18.31 1.16
N HIS A 127 -17.21 17.37 2.03
CA HIS A 127 -17.88 16.10 1.68
C HIS A 127 -19.30 15.98 2.20
N LYS A 128 -19.95 17.12 2.39
CA LYS A 128 -21.30 17.21 2.98
C LYS A 128 -22.32 16.30 2.29
N ASP A 129 -22.26 16.17 0.97
CA ASP A 129 -23.22 15.42 0.16
C ASP A 129 -22.80 13.98 -0.14
N THR A 130 -21.60 13.57 0.31
CA THR A 130 -21.01 12.22 0.11
C THR A 130 -20.69 11.57 1.46
N LEU A 131 -19.45 11.64 1.90
CA LEU A 131 -18.99 10.93 3.10
C LEU A 131 -19.75 11.35 4.37
N HIS A 132 -20.06 12.63 4.54
CA HIS A 132 -20.76 13.10 5.74
C HIS A 132 -22.16 12.50 5.90
N LYS A 133 -22.86 12.25 4.79
CA LYS A 133 -24.19 11.58 4.83
C LYS A 133 -24.10 10.14 5.35
N GLU A 134 -23.00 9.43 5.03
CA GLU A 134 -22.81 8.05 5.45
C GLU A 134 -22.23 7.95 6.86
N GLN A 135 -21.36 8.86 7.21
CA GLN A 135 -20.55 8.81 8.43
C GLN A 135 -21.17 9.59 9.61
N GLY A 136 -22.10 10.49 9.33
CA GLY A 136 -22.75 11.32 10.35
C GLY A 136 -21.81 12.36 10.97
N PRO A 137 -22.21 12.93 12.12
CA PRO A 137 -21.50 14.07 12.71
C PRO A 137 -20.16 13.66 13.33
N ILE A 138 -19.13 14.48 13.12
CA ILE A 138 -17.76 14.32 13.60
C ILE A 138 -17.66 14.04 15.10
N LYS A 139 -18.58 14.57 15.90
CA LYS A 139 -18.62 14.34 17.37
C LYS A 139 -18.74 12.86 17.75
N ASN A 140 -19.15 12.00 16.83
CA ASN A 140 -19.30 10.57 17.04
C ASN A 140 -18.04 9.78 16.66
N TYR A 141 -17.04 10.44 16.05
CA TYR A 141 -15.80 9.80 15.64
C TYR A 141 -14.91 9.51 16.86
N LYS A 142 -14.13 8.43 16.78
CA LYS A 142 -13.19 8.04 17.82
C LYS A 142 -11.80 7.91 17.25
N TYR A 143 -10.80 8.32 18.04
CA TYR A 143 -9.40 8.27 17.66
C TYR A 143 -8.63 7.43 18.66
N PHE A 144 -7.77 6.56 18.14
CA PHE A 144 -6.84 5.80 18.96
C PHE A 144 -5.44 5.92 18.36
N PHE A 145 -4.43 5.90 19.22
CA PHE A 145 -3.04 6.07 18.87
C PHE A 145 -2.21 4.98 19.52
N SER A 146 -1.18 4.51 18.81
CA SER A 146 -0.06 3.73 19.32
C SER A 146 1.24 4.41 18.90
N GLU A 147 2.39 3.80 19.20
CA GLU A 147 3.69 4.39 18.85
C GLU A 147 3.88 4.54 17.32
N PHE A 148 3.39 3.57 16.52
CA PHE A 148 3.64 3.50 15.08
C PHE A 148 2.37 3.52 14.21
N CYS A 149 1.20 3.60 14.82
CA CYS A 149 -0.07 3.53 14.11
C CYS A 149 -1.10 4.41 14.78
N ASN A 150 -2.01 4.95 14.00
CA ASN A 150 -3.22 5.59 14.50
C ASN A 150 -4.45 5.00 13.80
N VAL A 151 -5.61 5.18 14.39
CA VAL A 151 -6.89 4.83 13.76
C VAL A 151 -7.95 5.86 14.07
N LEU A 152 -8.64 6.27 13.03
CA LEU A 152 -9.90 6.95 13.09
C LEU A 152 -11.02 5.91 12.91
N VAL A 153 -11.93 5.86 13.86
CA VAL A 153 -13.13 5.02 13.80
C VAL A 153 -14.33 5.90 13.55
N THR A 154 -14.95 5.73 12.41
CA THR A 154 -16.09 6.51 11.96
C THR A 154 -17.33 5.62 11.95
N PRO A 155 -18.39 5.93 12.70
CA PRO A 155 -19.63 5.15 12.67
C PRO A 155 -20.31 5.31 11.32
N LEU A 156 -20.88 4.21 10.81
CA LEU A 156 -21.69 4.19 9.60
C LEU A 156 -23.17 4.06 9.95
N SER A 157 -24.03 4.41 9.02
CA SER A 157 -25.50 4.28 9.18
C SER A 157 -25.98 2.83 9.31
N SER A 158 -25.15 1.87 8.97
CA SER A 158 -25.41 0.42 9.02
C SER A 158 -25.05 -0.25 10.34
N GLU A 159 -24.82 0.50 11.41
CA GLU A 159 -24.31 0.03 12.71
C GLU A 159 -22.87 -0.50 12.67
N ASP A 160 -22.22 -0.53 11.50
CA ASP A 160 -20.81 -0.84 11.32
C ASP A 160 -19.94 0.39 11.57
N ASN A 161 -18.64 0.18 11.68
CA ASN A 161 -17.65 1.24 11.71
C ASN A 161 -16.77 1.19 10.47
N LEU A 162 -16.39 2.37 9.97
CA LEU A 162 -15.29 2.53 9.04
C LEU A 162 -14.01 2.80 9.82
N TYR A 163 -12.93 2.14 9.46
CA TYR A 163 -11.65 2.27 10.12
C TYR A 163 -10.63 2.85 9.15
N THR A 164 -10.03 3.99 9.50
CA THR A 164 -8.95 4.61 8.73
C THR A 164 -7.67 4.56 9.55
N PHE A 165 -6.75 3.69 9.18
CA PHE A 165 -5.46 3.53 9.84
C PHE A 165 -4.40 4.34 9.12
N GLY A 166 -3.62 5.13 9.87
CA GLY A 166 -2.37 5.70 9.38
C GLY A 166 -1.24 4.71 9.62
N LEU A 167 -0.59 4.25 8.54
CA LEU A 167 0.52 3.31 8.57
C LEU A 167 1.80 3.99 8.07
N LEU A 168 2.91 3.73 8.75
CA LEU A 168 4.21 4.27 8.33
C LEU A 168 4.64 3.70 6.96
N PRO A 169 5.37 4.50 6.17
CA PRO A 169 5.67 5.93 6.39
C PRO A 169 4.63 6.88 5.79
N TRP A 170 3.86 6.48 4.78
CA TRP A 170 3.01 7.35 3.96
C TRP A 170 1.73 6.67 3.45
N THR A 171 1.23 5.69 4.17
CA THR A 171 0.11 4.87 3.72
C THR A 171 -1.05 4.95 4.69
N HIS A 172 -2.26 5.01 4.16
CA HIS A 172 -3.49 4.76 4.89
C HIS A 172 -4.10 3.44 4.47
N LEU A 173 -4.50 2.64 5.44
CA LEU A 173 -5.32 1.47 5.25
C LEU A 173 -6.73 1.79 5.73
N ILE A 174 -7.69 1.76 4.83
CA ILE A 174 -9.10 1.94 5.17
C ILE A 174 -9.77 0.58 5.11
N ILE A 175 -10.37 0.16 6.22
CA ILE A 175 -11.15 -1.07 6.30
C ILE A 175 -12.63 -0.69 6.38
N TRP A 176 -13.38 -1.10 5.37
CA TRP A 176 -14.82 -0.96 5.33
C TRP A 176 -15.45 -2.35 5.46
N PRO A 177 -15.94 -2.73 6.65
CA PRO A 177 -16.57 -4.02 6.86
C PRO A 177 -17.65 -4.30 5.81
N CYS A 178 -17.76 -5.55 5.38
CA CYS A 178 -18.70 -6.01 4.33
C CYS A 178 -18.45 -5.48 2.92
N LYS A 179 -17.55 -4.52 2.71
CA LYS A 179 -17.15 -4.07 1.36
C LYS A 179 -15.73 -4.53 1.01
N GLY A 180 -14.74 -4.12 1.80
CA GLY A 180 -13.35 -4.46 1.52
C GLY A 180 -12.36 -3.51 2.16
N ILE A 181 -11.19 -3.41 1.55
CA ILE A 181 -10.10 -2.56 1.99
C ILE A 181 -9.64 -1.61 0.88
N LEU A 182 -9.25 -0.40 1.30
CA LEU A 182 -8.51 0.56 0.48
C LEU A 182 -7.11 0.71 1.02
N LEU A 183 -6.13 0.68 0.13
CA LEU A 183 -4.79 1.13 0.44
C LEU A 183 -4.55 2.43 -0.31
N ILE A 184 -4.25 3.50 0.40
CA ILE A 184 -3.94 4.83 -0.14
C ILE A 184 -2.51 5.14 0.23
N SER A 185 -1.63 5.30 -0.76
CA SER A 185 -0.22 5.61 -0.54
C SER A 185 0.17 6.92 -1.21
N TYR A 186 0.91 7.76 -0.49
CA TYR A 186 1.43 9.04 -0.97
C TYR A 186 2.94 8.94 -1.15
N LEU A 187 3.37 8.42 -2.29
CA LEU A 187 4.78 8.14 -2.57
C LEU A 187 5.53 9.45 -2.87
N PRO A 188 6.54 9.83 -2.08
CA PRO A 188 7.27 11.06 -2.29
C PRO A 188 8.09 11.02 -3.57
N GLU A 189 7.93 12.01 -4.44
CA GLU A 189 8.79 12.22 -5.62
C GLU A 189 9.84 13.31 -5.34
N ASN A 190 9.38 14.44 -4.82
CA ASN A 190 10.21 15.55 -4.40
C ASN A 190 9.44 16.42 -3.37
N ILE A 191 10.00 17.59 -3.03
CA ILE A 191 9.40 18.46 -2.00
C ILE A 191 8.01 19.00 -2.37
N ASN A 192 7.69 19.10 -3.67
CA ASN A 192 6.46 19.70 -4.19
C ASN A 192 5.53 18.71 -4.89
N HIS A 193 5.94 17.45 -5.05
CA HIS A 193 5.17 16.44 -5.79
C HIS A 193 5.21 15.10 -5.07
N CYS A 194 4.08 14.40 -5.13
CA CYS A 194 3.99 13.01 -4.73
C CYS A 194 3.08 12.24 -5.68
N THR A 195 3.28 10.92 -5.76
CA THR A 195 2.37 10.02 -6.45
C THR A 195 1.36 9.45 -5.46
N LEU A 196 0.08 9.71 -5.73
CA LEU A 196 -1.04 9.04 -5.07
C LEU A 196 -1.26 7.69 -5.74
N GLU A 197 -1.18 6.61 -4.95
CA GLU A 197 -1.61 5.28 -5.38
C GLU A 197 -2.78 4.80 -4.52
N ILE A 198 -3.81 4.27 -5.19
CA ILE A 198 -4.98 3.68 -4.52
C ILE A 198 -5.17 2.27 -5.04
N LYS A 199 -5.30 1.32 -4.11
CA LYS A 199 -5.65 -0.07 -4.40
C LYS A 199 -6.92 -0.44 -3.67
N LEU A 200 -7.90 -0.94 -4.41
CA LEU A 200 -9.16 -1.43 -3.87
C LEU A 200 -9.19 -2.95 -3.94
N ALA A 201 -9.45 -3.58 -2.79
CA ALA A 201 -9.54 -5.02 -2.72
C ALA A 201 -10.78 -5.46 -1.91
N SER A 202 -11.42 -6.53 -2.36
CA SER A 202 -12.60 -7.11 -1.69
C SER A 202 -12.47 -8.62 -1.54
N ALA A 203 -13.10 -9.15 -0.51
CA ALA A 203 -13.19 -10.57 -0.23
C ALA A 203 -14.52 -11.20 -0.68
N SER A 204 -15.58 -10.40 -0.87
CA SER A 204 -16.93 -10.94 -0.97
C SER A 204 -17.92 -10.19 -1.88
N LEU A 205 -17.57 -9.03 -2.41
CA LEU A 205 -18.50 -8.24 -3.21
C LEU A 205 -18.73 -8.83 -4.61
N SER A 206 -19.96 -8.70 -5.11
CA SER A 206 -20.27 -9.01 -6.50
C SER A 206 -19.59 -8.01 -7.45
N THR A 207 -19.39 -8.37 -8.70
CA THR A 207 -18.80 -7.48 -9.71
C THR A 207 -19.54 -6.15 -9.82
N LYS A 208 -20.90 -6.18 -9.73
CA LYS A 208 -21.71 -4.98 -9.79
C LYS A 208 -21.46 -4.05 -8.59
N ASP A 209 -21.38 -4.60 -7.39
CA ASP A 209 -21.13 -3.84 -6.17
C ASP A 209 -19.71 -3.29 -6.14
N LEU A 210 -18.74 -4.03 -6.67
CA LEU A 210 -17.35 -3.57 -6.84
C LEU A 210 -17.27 -2.33 -7.72
N GLU A 211 -17.98 -2.31 -8.86
CA GLU A 211 -17.98 -1.15 -9.76
C GLU A 211 -18.67 0.08 -9.13
N ILE A 212 -19.74 -0.12 -8.38
CA ILE A 212 -20.42 0.96 -7.64
C ILE A 212 -19.46 1.53 -6.58
N TRP A 213 -18.81 0.68 -5.80
CA TRP A 213 -17.89 1.10 -4.76
C TRP A 213 -16.67 1.82 -5.34
N LYS A 214 -16.04 1.28 -6.39
CA LYS A 214 -14.96 1.92 -7.12
C LYS A 214 -15.32 3.34 -7.55
N ARG A 215 -16.48 3.53 -8.16
CA ARG A 215 -16.95 4.84 -8.62
C ARG A 215 -17.14 5.81 -7.46
N SER A 216 -17.70 5.37 -6.35
CA SER A 216 -17.89 6.17 -5.14
C SER A 216 -16.55 6.66 -4.60
N ILE A 217 -15.56 5.77 -4.47
CA ILE A 217 -14.23 6.12 -3.97
C ILE A 217 -13.51 7.10 -4.90
N LEU A 218 -13.49 6.83 -6.22
CA LEU A 218 -12.82 7.70 -7.17
C LEU A 218 -13.42 9.11 -7.21
N ASN A 219 -14.75 9.22 -7.08
CA ASN A 219 -15.41 10.53 -6.99
C ASN A 219 -15.00 11.28 -5.71
N SER A 220 -14.95 10.60 -4.57
CA SER A 220 -14.54 11.21 -3.30
C SER A 220 -13.08 11.67 -3.34
N VAL A 221 -12.18 10.83 -3.85
CA VAL A 221 -10.75 11.16 -3.99
C VAL A 221 -10.52 12.29 -4.98
N SER A 222 -11.19 12.25 -6.15
CA SER A 222 -11.05 13.32 -7.17
C SER A 222 -11.44 14.68 -6.64
N TYR A 223 -12.47 14.76 -5.82
CA TYR A 223 -12.91 16.03 -5.27
C TYR A 223 -11.93 16.63 -4.26
N THR A 224 -11.32 15.82 -3.40
CA THR A 224 -10.41 16.29 -2.33
C THR A 224 -8.98 16.47 -2.78
N HIS A 225 -8.45 15.56 -3.62
CA HIS A 225 -7.03 15.53 -3.93
C HIS A 225 -6.67 16.19 -5.27
N LEU A 226 -7.62 16.29 -6.21
CA LEU A 226 -7.39 16.98 -7.49
C LEU A 226 -7.70 18.48 -7.41
N THR A 227 -8.42 18.92 -6.39
CA THR A 227 -8.81 20.33 -6.19
C THR A 227 -8.14 20.99 -4.99
N LEU A 228 -7.12 20.36 -4.39
CA LEU A 228 -6.27 21.06 -3.41
C LEU A 228 -5.80 22.36 -4.07
N PRO A 229 -6.01 23.52 -3.42
CA PRO A 229 -5.61 24.79 -3.98
C PRO A 229 -4.12 24.74 -4.31
N THR A 230 -3.76 25.02 -5.55
CA THR A 230 -2.38 25.10 -6.04
C THR A 230 -1.58 26.25 -5.39
N ASN A 231 -2.13 26.86 -4.34
CA ASN A 231 -1.62 28.05 -3.64
C ASN A 231 -1.55 27.83 -2.12
N CYS A 232 -0.97 26.71 -1.69
CA CYS A 232 -0.51 26.56 -0.30
C CYS A 232 1.00 26.67 -0.26
#